data_046ec3e019b3abd1e721bcf52889b063
#
_entry.id   046ec3e019b3abd1e721bcf52889b063
#
_cell.length_a   1.000
_cell.length_b   1.000
_cell.length_c   1.000
_cell.angle_alpha   90.00
_cell.angle_beta   90.00
_cell.angle_gamma   90.00
#
_symmetry.space_group_name_H-M   'P 1'
#
loop_
_entity.id
_entity.type
_entity.pdbx_description
1 polymer ?
#
loop_
_entity_poly.entity_id
_entity_poly.type
_entity_poly.pdbx_seq_one_letter_code
_entity_poly.pdbx_strand_id
1 'polypeptide(L)'
;MNRELIVNVTPTEISIAMCEDKVLVELNKEQCQTGFAVGDIYLGKVRKIMPGLNAAFVNIGHEKDAFIHYLDLGPQFPSLQKLVASQQPGKRGFRVESMKLEPPVEKTGKIGEYLQVGQQIMVQVAKEAISTKGPRLTADISLAGRNVVLVPFTSKVFLSQKIRSADEKKRLKRIAAAVLPKNFGVIIRTAAMEAKDEDIEHDIQTQIDRWRKTCAAIKKNAASAPAQLMSEMNRANTIIRDSLNGSFSQIAVDDEAMYNDIRGYIRQIEPEKEKIVKLYRGNVPIFDNFDISKQIKSLFAKYVSLRRG
;
A
#
# COMPACT_ATOMS: atom_id res chain seq x y z
N MET A 1 -24.51 13.32 -5.64
CA MET A 1 -24.02 12.01 -5.21
C MET A 1 -23.23 12.23 -3.93
N ASN A 2 -23.75 11.74 -2.84
CA ASN A 2 -23.20 11.93 -1.51
C ASN A 2 -22.55 10.63 -1.04
N ARG A 3 -21.25 10.66 -0.69
CA ARG A 3 -20.51 9.49 -0.23
C ARG A 3 -20.30 9.53 1.27
N GLU A 4 -20.49 8.38 1.89
CA GLU A 4 -20.29 8.17 3.32
C GLU A 4 -19.43 6.94 3.53
N LEU A 5 -18.46 7.03 4.44
CA LEU A 5 -17.66 5.88 4.88
C LEU A 5 -18.05 5.55 6.32
N ILE A 6 -18.46 4.32 6.56
CA ILE A 6 -18.85 3.84 7.88
C ILE A 6 -17.91 2.72 8.30
N VAL A 7 -17.21 2.92 9.41
CA VAL A 7 -16.19 2.00 9.93
C VAL A 7 -16.68 1.43 11.24
N ASN A 8 -16.84 0.11 11.27
CA ASN A 8 -17.17 -0.66 12.47
C ASN A 8 -15.95 -1.47 12.89
N VAL A 9 -15.51 -1.29 14.12
CA VAL A 9 -14.34 -1.96 14.68
C VAL A 9 -14.80 -2.92 15.80
N THR A 10 -14.40 -4.16 15.65
CA THR A 10 -14.58 -5.20 16.70
C THR A 10 -13.20 -5.68 17.15
N PRO A 11 -13.08 -6.45 18.24
CA PRO A 11 -11.79 -6.99 18.67
C PRO A 11 -11.09 -7.87 17.64
N THR A 12 -11.81 -8.42 16.67
CA THR A 12 -11.29 -9.38 15.68
C THR A 12 -11.31 -8.87 14.25
N GLU A 13 -12.18 -7.90 13.92
CA GLU A 13 -12.42 -7.48 12.54
C GLU A 13 -12.72 -5.98 12.46
N ILE A 14 -12.20 -5.33 11.44
CA ILE A 14 -12.59 -3.99 11.00
C ILE A 14 -13.44 -4.15 9.75
N SER A 15 -14.68 -3.71 9.81
CA SER A 15 -15.61 -3.69 8.67
C SER A 15 -15.81 -2.26 8.18
N ILE A 16 -15.56 -2.02 6.89
CA ILE A 16 -15.61 -0.70 6.27
C ILE A 16 -16.64 -0.72 5.15
N ALA A 17 -17.71 0.04 5.33
CA ALA A 17 -18.78 0.18 4.36
C ALA A 17 -18.69 1.54 3.67
N MET A 18 -18.70 1.56 2.34
CA MET A 18 -18.88 2.77 1.54
C MET A 18 -20.31 2.83 1.02
N CYS A 19 -20.98 3.94 1.31
CA CYS A 19 -22.34 4.20 0.84
C CYS A 19 -22.35 5.37 -0.13
N GLU A 20 -23.18 5.29 -1.18
CA GLU A 20 -23.52 6.37 -2.09
C GLU A 20 -25.01 6.66 -1.97
N ASP A 21 -25.35 7.90 -1.58
CA ASP A 21 -26.75 8.32 -1.33
C ASP A 21 -27.48 7.31 -0.40
N LYS A 22 -26.80 6.86 0.68
CA LYS A 22 -27.24 5.86 1.67
C LYS A 22 -27.35 4.41 1.15
N VAL A 23 -26.98 4.14 -0.08
CA VAL A 23 -26.95 2.77 -0.63
C VAL A 23 -25.54 2.19 -0.47
N LEU A 24 -25.43 1.01 0.10
CA LEU A 24 -24.16 0.29 0.23
C LEU A 24 -23.63 -0.09 -1.15
N VAL A 25 -22.44 0.43 -1.51
CA VAL A 25 -21.78 0.16 -2.80
C VAL A 25 -20.53 -0.70 -2.64
N GLU A 26 -19.89 -0.65 -1.48
CA GLU A 26 -18.68 -1.43 -1.21
C GLU A 26 -18.61 -1.82 0.27
N LEU A 27 -18.25 -3.08 0.54
CA LEU A 27 -17.99 -3.59 1.88
C LEU A 27 -16.62 -4.25 1.92
N ASN A 28 -15.74 -3.74 2.74
CA ASN A 28 -14.43 -4.30 3.00
C ASN A 28 -14.37 -4.84 4.43
N LYS A 29 -13.66 -5.95 4.62
CA LYS A 29 -13.40 -6.57 5.91
C LYS A 29 -11.93 -6.86 6.06
N GLU A 30 -11.37 -6.52 7.21
CA GLU A 30 -9.97 -6.75 7.57
C GLU A 30 -9.91 -7.34 8.97
N GLN A 31 -9.09 -8.36 9.17
CA GLN A 31 -8.87 -8.92 10.51
C GLN A 31 -7.88 -8.05 11.28
N CYS A 32 -8.20 -7.72 12.54
CA CYS A 32 -7.37 -6.84 13.38
C CYS A 32 -5.96 -7.39 13.69
N GLN A 33 -5.69 -8.67 13.47
CA GLN A 33 -4.46 -9.32 13.94
C GLN A 33 -3.51 -9.78 12.84
N THR A 34 -3.69 -9.42 11.59
CA THR A 34 -2.90 -10.06 10.53
C THR A 34 -1.54 -9.42 10.26
N GLY A 35 -1.15 -8.33 10.88
CA GLY A 35 0.24 -7.79 10.85
C GLY A 35 1.08 -8.04 9.59
N PHE A 36 0.50 -8.37 8.44
CA PHE A 36 1.15 -8.66 7.17
C PHE A 36 0.27 -8.14 6.03
N ALA A 37 -0.13 -6.88 6.18
CA ALA A 37 -1.01 -6.21 5.22
C ALA A 37 -0.33 -6.01 3.87
N VAL A 38 -1.13 -5.98 2.80
CA VAL A 38 -0.65 -5.64 1.46
C VAL A 38 0.02 -4.27 1.50
N GLY A 39 1.26 -4.20 0.99
CA GLY A 39 2.08 -2.99 1.02
C GLY A 39 3.15 -2.98 2.11
N ASP A 40 3.01 -3.77 3.19
CA ASP A 40 4.04 -3.91 4.22
C ASP A 40 5.37 -4.35 3.63
N ILE A 41 6.46 -3.76 4.10
CA ILE A 41 7.81 -4.11 3.65
C ILE A 41 8.58 -4.79 4.77
N TYR A 42 9.21 -5.91 4.44
CA TYR A 42 9.98 -6.74 5.36
C TYR A 42 11.42 -6.93 4.88
N LEU A 43 12.34 -7.05 5.82
CA LEU A 43 13.62 -7.72 5.62
C LEU A 43 13.41 -9.21 5.91
N GLY A 44 13.19 -10.00 4.86
CA GLY A 44 12.94 -11.42 4.96
C GLY A 44 14.24 -12.24 4.81
N LYS A 45 14.15 -13.52 5.17
CA LYS A 45 15.24 -14.50 5.00
C LYS A 45 14.78 -15.66 4.13
N VAL A 46 15.48 -15.92 3.04
CA VAL A 46 15.16 -17.05 2.13
C VAL A 46 15.31 -18.36 2.87
N ARG A 47 14.24 -19.15 2.95
CA ARG A 47 14.20 -20.47 3.62
C ARG A 47 14.48 -21.60 2.66
N LYS A 48 13.86 -21.56 1.49
CA LYS A 48 13.92 -22.66 0.53
C LYS A 48 13.73 -22.14 -0.89
N ILE A 49 14.49 -22.69 -1.82
CA ILE A 49 14.33 -22.46 -3.27
C ILE A 49 13.61 -23.68 -3.86
N MET A 50 12.66 -23.41 -4.74
CA MET A 50 11.84 -24.42 -5.44
C MET A 50 12.07 -24.29 -6.95
N PRO A 51 13.11 -24.94 -7.51
CA PRO A 51 13.45 -24.77 -8.93
C PRO A 51 12.30 -25.16 -9.88
N GLY A 52 11.55 -26.23 -9.56
CA GLY A 52 10.42 -26.69 -10.37
C GLY A 52 9.25 -25.71 -10.46
N LEU A 53 9.12 -24.78 -9.49
CA LEU A 53 8.13 -23.70 -9.48
C LEU A 53 8.73 -22.36 -9.90
N ASN A 54 10.02 -22.29 -10.14
CA ASN A 54 10.80 -21.07 -10.31
C ASN A 54 10.50 -20.02 -9.22
N ALA A 55 10.47 -20.46 -7.96
CA ALA A 55 10.01 -19.70 -6.81
C ALA A 55 10.86 -19.97 -5.56
N ALA A 56 10.68 -19.15 -4.54
CA ALA A 56 11.29 -19.34 -3.23
C ALA A 56 10.28 -19.12 -2.10
N PHE A 57 10.53 -19.76 -0.96
CA PHE A 57 9.87 -19.48 0.30
C PHE A 57 10.77 -18.59 1.16
N VAL A 58 10.15 -17.56 1.73
CA VAL A 58 10.82 -16.50 2.49
C VAL A 58 10.16 -16.35 3.85
N ASN A 59 10.96 -16.44 4.90
CA ASN A 59 10.52 -16.11 6.25
C ASN A 59 10.48 -14.59 6.41
N ILE A 60 9.31 -14.05 6.72
CA ILE A 60 9.05 -12.63 7.05
C ILE A 60 8.55 -12.47 8.49
N GLY A 61 8.54 -13.53 9.29
CA GLY A 61 8.00 -13.55 10.67
C GLY A 61 6.57 -14.06 10.77
N HIS A 62 5.92 -14.37 9.65
CA HIS A 62 4.60 -14.99 9.60
C HIS A 62 4.70 -16.48 9.95
N GLU A 63 3.63 -17.09 10.53
CA GLU A 63 3.57 -18.53 10.84
C GLU A 63 3.93 -19.43 9.65
N LYS A 64 3.46 -19.05 8.47
CA LYS A 64 3.73 -19.74 7.22
C LYS A 64 4.73 -18.95 6.41
N ASP A 65 5.73 -19.63 5.84
CA ASP A 65 6.67 -18.99 4.94
C ASP A 65 5.94 -18.33 3.77
N ALA A 66 6.32 -17.10 3.48
CA ALA A 66 5.77 -16.34 2.37
C ALA A 66 6.37 -16.80 1.03
N PHE A 67 5.64 -16.62 -0.05
CA PHE A 67 5.99 -17.09 -1.38
C PHE A 67 6.40 -15.95 -2.30
N ILE A 68 7.53 -16.10 -3.02
CA ILE A 68 7.95 -15.19 -4.08
C ILE A 68 8.26 -16.01 -5.35
N HIS A 69 7.66 -15.64 -6.47
CA HIS A 69 7.96 -16.21 -7.77
C HIS A 69 9.07 -15.41 -8.48
N TYR A 70 9.78 -16.02 -9.43
CA TYR A 70 10.82 -15.34 -10.22
C TYR A 70 10.36 -14.01 -10.80
N LEU A 71 9.18 -13.94 -11.38
CA LEU A 71 8.61 -12.73 -11.98
C LEU A 71 8.26 -11.66 -10.93
N ASP A 72 8.12 -12.03 -9.67
CA ASP A 72 7.85 -11.10 -8.56
C ASP A 72 9.13 -10.44 -8.02
N LEU A 73 10.32 -10.87 -8.47
CA LEU A 73 11.59 -10.20 -8.13
C LEU A 73 11.62 -8.76 -8.67
N GLY A 74 10.95 -8.52 -9.79
CA GLY A 74 11.00 -7.24 -10.49
C GLY A 74 12.36 -6.99 -11.17
N PRO A 75 12.39 -6.05 -12.15
CA PRO A 75 13.58 -5.83 -12.96
C PRO A 75 14.76 -5.25 -12.14
N GLN A 76 14.48 -4.52 -11.06
CA GLN A 76 15.50 -3.81 -10.29
C GLN A 76 16.03 -4.60 -9.07
N PHE A 77 15.70 -5.88 -8.97
CA PHE A 77 16.12 -6.71 -7.84
C PHE A 77 17.64 -6.70 -7.58
N PRO A 78 18.55 -6.76 -8.59
CA PRO A 78 19.98 -6.69 -8.34
C PRO A 78 20.41 -5.38 -7.67
N SER A 79 19.83 -4.24 -8.09
CA SER A 79 20.06 -2.94 -7.46
C SER A 79 19.53 -2.87 -6.04
N LEU A 80 18.33 -3.41 -5.79
CA LEU A 80 17.74 -3.54 -4.46
C LEU A 80 18.61 -4.40 -3.55
N GLN A 81 19.06 -5.55 -4.02
CA GLN A 81 19.93 -6.45 -3.25
C GLN A 81 21.28 -5.81 -2.91
N LYS A 82 21.86 -5.06 -3.84
CA LYS A 82 23.07 -4.25 -3.60
C LYS A 82 22.85 -3.20 -2.50
N LEU A 83 21.69 -2.53 -2.51
CA LEU A 83 21.30 -1.61 -1.44
C LEU A 83 21.24 -2.34 -0.09
N VAL A 84 20.48 -3.44 0.00
CA VAL A 84 20.36 -4.24 1.22
C VAL A 84 21.72 -4.69 1.73
N ALA A 85 22.59 -5.21 0.87
CA ALA A 85 23.93 -5.64 1.21
C ALA A 85 24.82 -4.48 1.72
N SER A 86 24.59 -3.24 1.26
CA SER A 86 25.34 -2.06 1.71
C SER A 86 24.93 -1.58 3.09
N GLN A 87 23.71 -1.91 3.54
CA GLN A 87 23.17 -1.50 4.85
C GLN A 87 23.53 -2.46 5.98
N GLN A 88 24.29 -3.53 5.70
CA GLN A 88 24.73 -4.49 6.73
C GLN A 88 25.66 -3.84 7.75
N PRO A 89 25.72 -4.36 8.99
CA PRO A 89 26.59 -3.84 10.04
C PRO A 89 28.05 -3.72 9.58
N GLY A 90 28.70 -2.62 9.93
CA GLY A 90 30.10 -2.35 9.56
C GLY A 90 30.28 -1.78 8.15
N LYS A 91 29.21 -1.64 7.34
CA LYS A 91 29.30 -1.03 6.00
C LYS A 91 28.79 0.40 6.01
N ARG A 92 29.37 1.24 5.12
CA ARG A 92 28.89 2.57 4.82
C ARG A 92 27.73 2.44 3.82
N GLY A 93 26.48 2.47 4.30
CA GLY A 93 25.31 2.34 3.44
C GLY A 93 25.28 3.33 2.28
N PHE A 94 24.70 2.93 1.15
CA PHE A 94 24.45 3.82 0.01
C PHE A 94 23.04 4.40 0.11
N ARG A 95 22.86 5.59 -0.51
CA ARG A 95 21.55 6.11 -0.86
C ARG A 95 21.26 5.74 -2.32
N VAL A 96 20.00 5.51 -2.65
CA VAL A 96 19.56 5.16 -4.02
C VAL A 96 20.04 6.20 -5.03
N GLU A 97 19.99 7.48 -4.66
CA GLU A 97 20.40 8.61 -5.51
C GLU A 97 21.88 8.53 -5.95
N SER A 98 22.74 7.94 -5.09
CA SER A 98 24.18 7.85 -5.35
C SER A 98 24.60 6.52 -5.98
N MET A 99 23.67 5.58 -6.16
CA MET A 99 24.00 4.26 -6.70
C MET A 99 24.14 4.28 -8.22
N LYS A 100 25.08 3.47 -8.73
CA LYS A 100 25.04 2.97 -10.10
C LYS A 100 24.11 1.74 -10.07
N LEU A 101 23.04 1.79 -10.86
CA LEU A 101 22.09 0.68 -10.95
C LEU A 101 22.74 -0.52 -11.65
N GLU A 102 22.36 -1.71 -11.20
CA GLU A 102 22.76 -2.96 -11.81
C GLU A 102 21.89 -3.26 -13.05
N PRO A 103 22.37 -4.12 -13.96
CA PRO A 103 21.54 -4.62 -15.06
C PRO A 103 20.22 -5.21 -14.54
N PRO A 104 19.10 -4.97 -15.24
CA PRO A 104 17.81 -5.47 -14.79
C PRO A 104 17.72 -6.99 -14.91
N VAL A 105 16.88 -7.60 -14.06
CA VAL A 105 16.50 -9.03 -14.19
C VAL A 105 15.82 -9.22 -15.52
N GLU A 106 16.26 -10.22 -16.28
CA GLU A 106 15.62 -10.63 -17.54
C GLU A 106 14.26 -11.24 -17.28
N LYS A 107 13.37 -11.22 -18.30
CA LYS A 107 12.04 -11.82 -18.17
C LYS A 107 12.08 -13.35 -18.12
N THR A 108 13.12 -13.94 -18.70
CA THR A 108 13.35 -15.38 -18.74
C THR A 108 14.60 -15.71 -17.96
N GLY A 109 14.50 -16.45 -16.87
CA GLY A 109 15.62 -16.82 -16.00
C GLY A 109 15.16 -17.74 -14.87
N LYS A 110 16.08 -18.08 -13.99
CA LYS A 110 15.83 -18.98 -12.86
C LYS A 110 16.02 -18.24 -11.54
N ILE A 111 15.11 -18.45 -10.61
CA ILE A 111 15.16 -17.77 -9.29
C ILE A 111 16.46 -18.09 -8.54
N GLY A 112 17.02 -19.28 -8.70
CA GLY A 112 18.27 -19.69 -8.09
C GLY A 112 19.53 -18.96 -8.59
N GLU A 113 19.43 -18.19 -9.69
CA GLU A 113 20.49 -17.31 -10.18
C GLU A 113 20.59 -16.03 -9.33
N TYR A 114 19.49 -15.65 -8.66
CA TYR A 114 19.37 -14.42 -7.89
C TYR A 114 19.24 -14.64 -6.38
N LEU A 115 18.71 -15.79 -5.95
CA LEU A 115 18.46 -16.09 -4.55
C LEU A 115 19.25 -17.31 -4.07
N GLN A 116 19.71 -17.23 -2.81
CA GLN A 116 20.34 -18.32 -2.09
C GLN A 116 19.65 -18.55 -0.74
N VAL A 117 19.65 -19.79 -0.25
CA VAL A 117 19.12 -20.11 1.08
C VAL A 117 19.90 -19.35 2.15
N GLY A 118 19.20 -18.75 3.09
CA GLY A 118 19.77 -17.92 4.15
C GLY A 118 19.98 -16.46 3.78
N GLN A 119 19.86 -16.08 2.50
CA GLN A 119 20.00 -14.71 2.03
C GLN A 119 18.92 -13.80 2.62
N GLN A 120 19.32 -12.60 3.06
CA GLN A 120 18.39 -11.55 3.44
C GLN A 120 17.98 -10.74 2.21
N ILE A 121 16.69 -10.55 2.06
CA ILE A 121 16.09 -9.78 0.95
C ILE A 121 15.03 -8.81 1.47
N MET A 122 14.95 -7.62 0.86
CA MET A 122 13.83 -6.71 1.09
C MET A 122 12.67 -7.12 0.19
N VAL A 123 11.51 -7.30 0.77
CA VAL A 123 10.30 -7.75 0.08
C VAL A 123 9.09 -6.99 0.56
N GLN A 124 8.09 -6.83 -0.31
CA GLN A 124 6.80 -6.23 -0.02
C GLN A 124 5.70 -7.27 -0.13
N VAL A 125 4.72 -7.22 0.76
CA VAL A 125 3.53 -8.07 0.68
C VAL A 125 2.68 -7.62 -0.50
N ALA A 126 2.53 -8.49 -1.50
CA ALA A 126 1.71 -8.25 -2.69
C ALA A 126 0.28 -8.81 -2.52
N LYS A 127 0.13 -9.89 -1.74
CA LYS A 127 -1.17 -10.47 -1.36
C LYS A 127 -1.06 -11.06 0.03
N GLU A 128 -2.10 -10.88 0.83
CA GLU A 128 -2.22 -11.46 2.16
C GLU A 128 -2.26 -12.98 2.13
N ALA A 129 -1.99 -13.59 3.28
CA ALA A 129 -2.14 -15.02 3.46
C ALA A 129 -3.61 -15.44 3.31
N ILE A 130 -3.84 -16.56 2.62
CA ILE A 130 -5.20 -17.09 2.43
C ILE A 130 -5.23 -18.54 2.86
N SER A 131 -6.08 -18.88 3.82
CA SER A 131 -6.27 -20.24 4.31
C SER A 131 -4.93 -20.92 4.70
N THR A 132 -4.50 -21.95 3.97
CA THR A 132 -3.28 -22.70 4.24
C THR A 132 -2.02 -22.12 3.61
N LYS A 133 -2.14 -21.06 2.80
CA LYS A 133 -1.02 -20.44 2.06
C LYS A 133 -0.53 -19.20 2.76
N GLY A 134 0.80 -19.06 2.89
CA GLY A 134 1.44 -17.84 3.36
C GLY A 134 1.27 -16.65 2.39
N PRO A 135 1.69 -15.43 2.81
CA PRO A 135 1.60 -14.24 1.96
C PRO A 135 2.37 -14.40 0.65
N ARG A 136 1.90 -13.74 -0.42
CA ARG A 136 2.68 -13.58 -1.64
C ARG A 136 3.49 -12.29 -1.58
N LEU A 137 4.75 -12.39 -1.95
CA LEU A 137 5.70 -11.29 -1.91
C LEU A 137 6.07 -10.79 -3.31
N THR A 138 6.54 -9.56 -3.36
CA THR A 138 7.27 -8.99 -4.49
C THR A 138 8.52 -8.28 -4.00
N ALA A 139 9.56 -8.23 -4.81
CA ALA A 139 10.72 -7.37 -4.59
C ALA A 139 10.71 -6.13 -5.52
N ASP A 140 9.67 -5.98 -6.34
CA ASP A 140 9.40 -4.76 -7.12
C ASP A 140 8.69 -3.75 -6.19
N ILE A 141 9.48 -3.12 -5.32
CA ILE A 141 8.98 -2.26 -4.24
C ILE A 141 8.39 -0.98 -4.80
N SER A 142 7.21 -0.63 -4.32
CA SER A 142 6.55 0.64 -4.64
C SER A 142 5.86 1.23 -3.42
N LEU A 143 5.85 2.57 -3.30
CA LEU A 143 5.20 3.26 -2.20
C LEU A 143 4.04 4.11 -2.73
N ALA A 144 2.84 3.71 -2.35
CA ALA A 144 1.63 4.38 -2.81
C ALA A 144 1.33 5.61 -1.96
N GLY A 145 1.35 6.78 -2.63
CA GLY A 145 0.77 8.03 -2.15
C GLY A 145 -0.63 8.25 -2.72
N ARG A 146 -1.19 9.43 -2.48
CA ARG A 146 -2.50 9.83 -3.01
C ARG A 146 -2.43 10.13 -4.51
N ASN A 147 -1.48 10.97 -4.91
CA ASN A 147 -1.32 11.48 -6.27
C ASN A 147 -0.32 10.67 -7.07
N VAL A 148 0.63 10.01 -6.40
CA VAL A 148 1.74 9.30 -7.03
C VAL A 148 1.99 7.94 -6.39
N VAL A 149 2.63 7.04 -7.15
CA VAL A 149 3.27 5.84 -6.61
C VAL A 149 4.76 5.99 -6.87
N LEU A 150 5.57 6.07 -5.81
CA LEU A 150 7.03 6.14 -5.92
C LEU A 150 7.58 4.77 -6.30
N VAL A 151 8.47 4.73 -7.27
CA VAL A 151 9.16 3.52 -7.74
C VAL A 151 10.67 3.76 -7.65
N PRO A 152 11.37 3.18 -6.67
CA PRO A 152 12.81 3.29 -6.56
C PRO A 152 13.55 2.56 -7.69
N PHE A 153 14.82 2.89 -7.90
CA PHE A 153 15.74 2.30 -8.89
C PHE A 153 15.35 2.50 -10.36
N THR A 154 14.56 3.52 -10.65
CA THR A 154 14.24 3.93 -12.02
C THR A 154 14.20 5.47 -12.07
N SER A 155 14.35 6.05 -13.26
CA SER A 155 14.18 7.51 -13.45
C SER A 155 12.99 7.80 -14.37
N LYS A 156 12.08 6.83 -14.54
CA LYS A 156 10.96 6.96 -15.45
C LYS A 156 9.74 7.57 -14.75
N VAL A 157 9.06 8.47 -15.46
CA VAL A 157 7.79 9.06 -15.05
C VAL A 157 6.68 8.46 -15.91
N PHE A 158 5.85 7.63 -15.30
CA PHE A 158 4.67 7.05 -15.92
C PHE A 158 3.42 7.84 -15.52
N LEU A 159 2.42 7.85 -16.37
CA LEU A 159 1.12 8.46 -16.06
C LEU A 159 0.01 7.42 -16.23
N SER A 160 -1.02 7.53 -15.40
CA SER A 160 -2.24 6.74 -15.56
C SER A 160 -2.79 6.91 -16.99
N GLN A 161 -3.19 5.82 -17.62
CA GLN A 161 -3.80 5.82 -18.96
C GLN A 161 -5.11 6.62 -19.02
N LYS A 162 -5.77 6.85 -17.86
CA LYS A 162 -6.98 7.67 -17.75
C LYS A 162 -6.70 9.17 -17.93
N ILE A 163 -5.47 9.64 -17.78
CA ILE A 163 -5.06 11.03 -18.04
C ILE A 163 -4.93 11.21 -19.54
N ARG A 164 -5.91 11.87 -20.17
CA ARG A 164 -5.96 12.00 -21.65
C ARG A 164 -5.38 13.31 -22.15
N SER A 165 -5.61 14.43 -21.45
CA SER A 165 -5.15 15.77 -21.86
C SER A 165 -3.63 15.83 -22.05
N ALA A 166 -3.17 16.34 -23.19
CA ALA A 166 -1.75 16.51 -23.49
C ALA A 166 -1.10 17.58 -22.60
N ASP A 167 -1.82 18.66 -22.32
CA ASP A 167 -1.32 19.75 -21.48
C ASP A 167 -1.18 19.30 -20.03
N GLU A 168 -2.16 18.55 -19.53
CA GLU A 168 -2.10 17.97 -18.20
C GLU A 168 -0.95 16.95 -18.07
N LYS A 169 -0.72 16.12 -19.09
CA LYS A 169 0.45 15.22 -19.12
C LYS A 169 1.77 15.98 -19.06
N LYS A 170 1.87 17.12 -19.75
CA LYS A 170 3.07 17.98 -19.72
C LYS A 170 3.26 18.61 -18.34
N ARG A 171 2.17 19.16 -17.74
CA ARG A 171 2.17 19.74 -16.39
C ARG A 171 2.69 18.73 -15.36
N LEU A 172 2.05 17.57 -15.29
CA LEU A 172 2.36 16.53 -14.32
C LEU A 172 3.80 15.97 -14.47
N LYS A 173 4.27 15.79 -15.71
CA LYS A 173 5.66 15.37 -15.95
C LYS A 173 6.66 16.43 -15.51
N ARG A 174 6.37 17.72 -15.72
CA ARG A 174 7.23 18.84 -15.31
C ARG A 174 7.35 18.86 -13.78
N ILE A 175 6.24 18.75 -13.06
CA ILE A 175 6.23 18.72 -11.59
C ILE A 175 7.09 17.56 -11.08
N ALA A 176 6.84 16.34 -11.57
CA ALA A 176 7.60 15.17 -11.16
C ALA A 176 9.10 15.33 -11.44
N ALA A 177 9.47 15.83 -12.62
CA ALA A 177 10.88 16.02 -13.01
C ALA A 177 11.60 17.06 -12.14
N ALA A 178 10.90 18.06 -11.60
CA ALA A 178 11.50 19.09 -10.76
C ALA A 178 11.85 18.57 -9.35
N VAL A 179 11.13 17.56 -8.84
CA VAL A 179 11.23 17.12 -7.43
C VAL A 179 11.93 15.76 -7.29
N LEU A 180 11.87 14.91 -8.32
CA LEU A 180 12.43 13.55 -8.25
C LEU A 180 13.95 13.55 -8.21
N PRO A 181 14.56 12.93 -7.19
CA PRO A 181 15.99 12.68 -7.19
C PRO A 181 16.38 11.63 -8.23
N LYS A 182 17.65 11.55 -8.53
CA LYS A 182 18.22 10.51 -9.41
C LYS A 182 17.83 9.11 -8.89
N ASN A 183 17.55 8.21 -9.85
CA ASN A 183 17.18 6.82 -9.58
C ASN A 183 15.81 6.67 -8.86
N PHE A 184 14.98 7.69 -8.86
CA PHE A 184 13.57 7.58 -8.46
C PHE A 184 12.67 7.89 -9.63
N GLY A 185 11.68 7.04 -9.81
CA GLY A 185 10.58 7.26 -10.74
C GLY A 185 9.26 7.32 -10.02
N VAL A 186 8.23 7.70 -10.74
CA VAL A 186 6.86 7.73 -10.22
C VAL A 186 5.87 7.25 -11.28
N ILE A 187 4.77 6.69 -10.78
CA ILE A 187 3.54 6.51 -11.54
C ILE A 187 2.56 7.56 -11.04
N ILE A 188 2.21 8.53 -11.87
CA ILE A 188 1.25 9.58 -11.55
C ILE A 188 -0.16 9.01 -11.67
N ARG A 189 -0.94 9.12 -10.59
CA ARG A 189 -2.31 8.60 -10.49
C ARG A 189 -3.32 9.59 -11.06
N THR A 190 -4.54 9.13 -11.33
CA THR A 190 -5.63 9.99 -11.80
C THR A 190 -6.02 11.08 -10.81
N ALA A 191 -5.85 10.85 -9.51
CA ALA A 191 -6.11 11.85 -8.47
C ALA A 191 -5.27 13.13 -8.64
N ALA A 192 -4.09 13.02 -9.26
CA ALA A 192 -3.22 14.17 -9.51
C ALA A 192 -3.80 15.21 -10.50
N MET A 193 -4.80 14.85 -11.32
CA MET A 193 -5.44 15.79 -12.24
C MET A 193 -6.19 16.92 -11.52
N GLU A 194 -6.72 16.65 -10.33
CA GLU A 194 -7.49 17.61 -9.53
C GLU A 194 -6.63 18.27 -8.44
N ALA A 195 -5.36 17.84 -8.32
CA ALA A 195 -4.48 18.31 -7.27
C ALA A 195 -3.68 19.54 -7.72
N LYS A 196 -3.36 20.41 -6.75
CA LYS A 196 -2.43 21.52 -6.95
C LYS A 196 -1.01 20.98 -7.15
N ASP A 197 -0.16 21.78 -7.78
CA ASP A 197 1.24 21.41 -8.03
C ASP A 197 1.96 21.10 -6.70
N GLU A 198 1.75 21.92 -5.67
CA GLU A 198 2.34 21.78 -4.35
C GLU A 198 1.92 20.49 -3.64
N ASP A 199 0.67 20.04 -3.82
CA ASP A 199 0.17 18.80 -3.20
C ASP A 199 0.82 17.57 -3.83
N ILE A 200 1.11 17.62 -5.14
CA ILE A 200 1.81 16.56 -5.86
C ILE A 200 3.28 16.49 -5.43
N GLU A 201 3.94 17.66 -5.35
CA GLU A 201 5.32 17.78 -4.88
C GLU A 201 5.47 17.25 -3.45
N HIS A 202 4.55 17.65 -2.55
CA HIS A 202 4.52 17.19 -1.18
C HIS A 202 4.33 15.67 -1.08
N ASP A 203 3.43 15.10 -1.88
CA ASP A 203 3.20 13.65 -1.89
C ASP A 203 4.44 12.90 -2.36
N ILE A 204 5.11 13.36 -3.43
CA ILE A 204 6.39 12.79 -3.90
C ILE A 204 7.43 12.82 -2.77
N GLN A 205 7.61 13.96 -2.11
CA GLN A 205 8.60 14.12 -1.03
C GLN A 205 8.26 13.20 0.16
N THR A 206 6.99 13.09 0.52
CA THR A 206 6.51 12.20 1.58
C THR A 206 6.88 10.73 1.28
N GLN A 207 6.68 10.27 0.04
CA GLN A 207 7.03 8.89 -0.33
C GLN A 207 8.57 8.68 -0.35
N ILE A 208 9.35 9.67 -0.76
CA ILE A 208 10.82 9.63 -0.69
C ILE A 208 11.28 9.50 0.77
N ASP A 209 10.68 10.25 1.69
CA ASP A 209 11.04 10.20 3.10
C ASP A 209 10.61 8.88 3.76
N ARG A 210 9.45 8.32 3.37
CA ARG A 210 9.05 6.95 3.77
C ARG A 210 10.08 5.92 3.29
N TRP A 211 10.52 6.00 2.04
CA TRP A 211 11.57 5.13 1.50
C TRP A 211 12.88 5.25 2.28
N ARG A 212 13.34 6.48 2.58
CA ARG A 212 14.56 6.72 3.36
C ARG A 212 14.49 6.12 4.75
N LYS A 213 13.34 6.27 5.43
CA LYS A 213 13.07 5.64 6.74
C LYS A 213 13.12 4.11 6.65
N THR A 214 12.52 3.53 5.60
CA THR A 214 12.53 2.09 5.34
C THR A 214 13.97 1.58 5.13
N CYS A 215 14.80 2.28 4.36
CA CYS A 215 16.20 1.94 4.18
C CYS A 215 17.01 2.04 5.50
N ALA A 216 16.76 3.07 6.30
CA ALA A 216 17.41 3.21 7.61
C ALA A 216 17.03 2.07 8.57
N ALA A 217 15.79 1.54 8.46
CA ALA A 217 15.33 0.40 9.26
C ALA A 217 16.08 -0.90 8.93
N ILE A 218 16.60 -1.08 7.70
CA ILE A 218 17.41 -2.25 7.34
C ILE A 218 18.63 -2.34 8.27
N LYS A 219 19.36 -1.23 8.43
CA LYS A 219 20.57 -1.19 9.26
C LYS A 219 20.30 -1.54 10.72
N LYS A 220 19.15 -1.11 11.26
CA LYS A 220 18.75 -1.42 12.64
C LYS A 220 18.37 -2.88 12.83
N ASN A 221 17.79 -3.52 11.80
CA ASN A 221 17.19 -4.83 11.89
C ASN A 221 18.01 -5.93 11.18
N ALA A 222 19.15 -5.63 10.60
CA ALA A 222 19.96 -6.60 9.84
C ALA A 222 20.36 -7.83 10.67
N ALA A 223 20.63 -7.66 11.97
CA ALA A 223 20.98 -8.77 12.86
C ALA A 223 19.76 -9.60 13.33
N SER A 224 18.55 -9.02 13.28
CA SER A 224 17.30 -9.61 13.80
C SER A 224 16.32 -10.02 12.71
N ALA A 225 16.77 -10.16 11.46
CA ALA A 225 15.88 -10.61 10.37
C ALA A 225 15.32 -12.03 10.64
N PRO A 226 14.03 -12.28 10.40
CA PRO A 226 13.09 -11.41 9.70
C PRO A 226 12.59 -10.23 10.55
N ALA A 227 12.38 -9.07 9.92
CA ALA A 227 11.88 -7.87 10.58
C ALA A 227 11.03 -7.00 9.64
N GLN A 228 9.99 -6.37 10.16
CA GLN A 228 9.21 -5.38 9.44
C GLN A 228 10.04 -4.09 9.33
N LEU A 229 10.17 -3.57 8.11
CA LEU A 229 10.88 -2.32 7.81
C LEU A 229 9.93 -1.14 7.67
N MET A 230 8.73 -1.39 7.14
CA MET A 230 7.67 -0.41 6.97
C MET A 230 6.30 -1.08 7.09
N SER A 231 5.41 -0.46 7.83
CA SER A 231 3.99 -0.80 7.83
C SER A 231 3.25 0.10 6.84
N GLU A 232 2.37 -0.49 6.04
CA GLU A 232 1.45 0.27 5.19
C GLU A 232 0.30 0.82 6.05
N MET A 233 -0.44 1.78 5.52
CA MET A 233 -1.63 2.31 6.16
C MET A 233 -2.69 1.22 6.32
N ASN A 234 -3.51 1.34 7.38
CA ASN A 234 -4.68 0.47 7.54
C ASN A 234 -5.64 0.61 6.34
N ARG A 235 -6.56 -0.34 6.20
CA ARG A 235 -7.49 -0.41 5.07
C ARG A 235 -8.37 0.83 4.96
N ALA A 236 -8.82 1.39 6.09
CA ALA A 236 -9.65 2.60 6.10
C ALA A 236 -8.90 3.79 5.50
N ASN A 237 -7.66 4.04 5.95
CA ASN A 237 -6.81 5.10 5.41
C ASN A 237 -6.44 4.86 3.93
N THR A 238 -6.28 3.59 3.53
CA THR A 238 -6.05 3.22 2.12
C THR A 238 -7.27 3.57 1.25
N ILE A 239 -8.48 3.25 1.69
CA ILE A 239 -9.72 3.60 0.99
C ILE A 239 -9.87 5.13 0.91
N ILE A 240 -9.62 5.83 2.01
CA ILE A 240 -9.66 7.30 2.06
C ILE A 240 -8.65 7.88 1.08
N ARG A 241 -7.40 7.43 1.10
CA ARG A 241 -6.35 7.87 0.15
C ARG A 241 -6.80 7.75 -1.30
N ASP A 242 -7.45 6.64 -1.62
CA ASP A 242 -7.79 6.29 -3.01
C ASP A 242 -9.13 6.88 -3.47
N SER A 243 -10.04 7.20 -2.55
CA SER A 243 -11.42 7.57 -2.86
C SER A 243 -11.85 8.96 -2.39
N LEU A 244 -11.14 9.56 -1.41
CA LEU A 244 -11.53 10.85 -0.84
C LEU A 244 -11.55 11.96 -1.91
N ASN A 245 -12.71 12.54 -2.11
CA ASN A 245 -12.95 13.65 -3.04
C ASN A 245 -14.05 14.59 -2.49
N GLY A 246 -14.47 15.58 -3.28
CA GLY A 246 -15.51 16.55 -2.90
C GLY A 246 -16.87 15.94 -2.59
N SER A 247 -17.16 14.70 -3.00
CA SER A 247 -18.44 14.03 -2.77
C SER A 247 -18.58 13.40 -1.38
N PHE A 248 -17.48 13.28 -0.60
CA PHE A 248 -17.55 12.75 0.76
C PHE A 248 -18.13 13.77 1.72
N SER A 249 -19.21 13.37 2.40
CA SER A 249 -19.91 14.18 3.39
C SER A 249 -19.64 13.76 4.83
N GLN A 250 -19.35 12.46 5.04
CA GLN A 250 -19.18 11.91 6.37
C GLN A 250 -18.26 10.69 6.37
N ILE A 251 -17.47 10.56 7.45
CA ILE A 251 -16.75 9.33 7.83
C ILE A 251 -17.12 9.06 9.29
N ALA A 252 -17.94 8.05 9.54
CA ALA A 252 -18.38 7.66 10.87
C ALA A 252 -17.61 6.44 11.36
N VAL A 253 -17.09 6.49 12.58
CA VAL A 253 -16.23 5.45 13.17
C VAL A 253 -16.67 5.19 14.60
N ASP A 254 -16.81 3.93 15.01
CA ASP A 254 -17.25 3.54 16.36
C ASP A 254 -16.11 3.18 17.32
N ASP A 255 -14.86 3.29 16.89
CA ASP A 255 -13.66 3.09 17.72
C ASP A 255 -12.85 4.37 17.83
N GLU A 256 -12.42 4.72 19.04
CA GLU A 256 -11.72 5.98 19.29
C GLU A 256 -10.28 6.01 18.74
N ALA A 257 -9.59 4.87 18.77
CA ALA A 257 -8.24 4.77 18.23
C ALA A 257 -8.25 4.92 16.71
N MET A 258 -9.15 4.20 16.04
CA MET A 258 -9.35 4.27 14.59
C MET A 258 -9.84 5.67 14.15
N TYR A 259 -10.75 6.28 14.92
CA TYR A 259 -11.19 7.67 14.69
C TYR A 259 -10.02 8.64 14.70
N ASN A 260 -9.15 8.56 15.72
CA ASN A 260 -7.99 9.45 15.84
C ASN A 260 -6.98 9.23 14.70
N ASP A 261 -6.78 7.99 14.28
CA ASP A 261 -5.89 7.63 13.18
C ASP A 261 -6.41 8.17 11.83
N ILE A 262 -7.68 7.93 11.52
CA ILE A 262 -8.32 8.46 10.30
C ILE A 262 -8.32 10.00 10.29
N ARG A 263 -8.68 10.62 11.42
CA ARG A 263 -8.69 12.07 11.56
C ARG A 263 -7.31 12.66 11.36
N GLY A 264 -6.28 12.04 11.96
CA GLY A 264 -4.88 12.43 11.78
C GLY A 264 -4.42 12.35 10.32
N TYR A 265 -4.79 11.28 9.64
CA TYR A 265 -4.48 11.10 8.22
C TYR A 265 -5.17 12.17 7.34
N ILE A 266 -6.48 12.41 7.53
CA ILE A 266 -7.21 13.44 6.77
C ILE A 266 -6.65 14.84 7.04
N ARG A 267 -6.30 15.16 8.30
CA ARG A 267 -5.64 16.44 8.64
C ARG A 267 -4.34 16.64 7.86
N GLN A 268 -3.62 15.56 7.56
CA GLN A 268 -2.38 15.62 6.80
C GLN A 268 -2.61 15.86 5.31
N ILE A 269 -3.68 15.27 4.71
CA ILE A 269 -3.90 15.29 3.25
C ILE A 269 -4.90 16.35 2.79
N GLU A 270 -5.94 16.64 3.57
CA GLU A 270 -7.00 17.64 3.30
C GLU A 270 -7.53 18.22 4.61
N PRO A 271 -6.81 19.16 5.26
CA PRO A 271 -7.16 19.69 6.58
C PRO A 271 -8.59 20.23 6.71
N GLU A 272 -9.12 20.83 5.66
CA GLU A 272 -10.48 21.36 5.61
C GLU A 272 -11.56 20.27 5.72
N LYS A 273 -11.25 19.04 5.41
CA LYS A 273 -12.16 17.89 5.53
C LYS A 273 -12.08 17.17 6.87
N GLU A 274 -11.21 17.58 7.78
CA GLU A 274 -11.12 16.94 9.12
C GLU A 274 -12.49 16.86 9.83
N LYS A 275 -13.32 17.87 9.66
CA LYS A 275 -14.66 17.98 10.28
C LYS A 275 -15.67 16.94 9.83
N ILE A 276 -15.46 16.25 8.67
CA ILE A 276 -16.36 15.18 8.22
C ILE A 276 -16.16 13.88 8.99
N VAL A 277 -15.03 13.72 9.69
CA VAL A 277 -14.78 12.54 10.54
C VAL A 277 -15.57 12.69 11.83
N LYS A 278 -16.37 11.68 12.16
CA LYS A 278 -17.25 11.66 13.33
C LYS A 278 -17.02 10.40 14.14
N LEU A 279 -16.80 10.57 15.45
CA LEU A 279 -16.82 9.46 16.37
C LEU A 279 -18.28 9.10 16.68
N TYR A 280 -18.68 7.88 16.37
CA TYR A 280 -20.00 7.37 16.67
C TYR A 280 -20.06 6.84 18.12
N ARG A 281 -21.02 7.35 18.90
CA ARG A 281 -21.23 6.95 20.30
C ARG A 281 -22.71 6.58 20.57
N GLY A 282 -23.39 6.07 19.54
CA GLY A 282 -24.79 5.64 19.70
C GLY A 282 -24.92 4.32 20.46
N ASN A 283 -26.09 4.07 21.02
CA ASN A 283 -26.40 2.82 21.71
C ASN A 283 -26.75 1.65 20.75
N VAL A 284 -27.02 1.96 19.49
CA VAL A 284 -27.28 0.98 18.42
C VAL A 284 -25.98 0.72 17.70
N PRO A 285 -25.66 -0.52 17.30
CA PRO A 285 -24.47 -0.79 16.49
C PRO A 285 -24.42 0.10 15.24
N ILE A 286 -23.23 0.61 14.90
CA ILE A 286 -23.09 1.63 13.84
C ILE A 286 -23.67 1.17 12.50
N PHE A 287 -23.48 -0.08 12.11
CA PHE A 287 -24.03 -0.62 10.86
C PHE A 287 -25.55 -0.73 10.86
N ASP A 288 -26.16 -0.93 12.03
CA ASP A 288 -27.63 -0.93 12.17
C ASP A 288 -28.17 0.50 12.09
N ASN A 289 -27.49 1.47 12.72
CA ASN A 289 -27.85 2.88 12.67
C ASN A 289 -27.84 3.47 11.25
N PHE A 290 -26.96 2.97 10.40
CA PHE A 290 -26.85 3.38 8.98
C PHE A 290 -27.55 2.42 8.00
N ASP A 291 -28.43 1.53 8.48
CA ASP A 291 -29.15 0.52 7.69
C ASP A 291 -28.25 -0.43 6.86
N ILE A 292 -26.95 -0.48 7.17
CA ILE A 292 -25.98 -1.31 6.45
C ILE A 292 -26.23 -2.79 6.69
N SER A 293 -26.47 -3.19 7.94
CA SER A 293 -26.76 -4.59 8.29
C SER A 293 -27.98 -5.14 7.53
N LYS A 294 -29.01 -4.31 7.33
CA LYS A 294 -30.20 -4.66 6.57
C LYS A 294 -29.88 -4.85 5.10
N GLN A 295 -29.09 -3.94 4.53
CA GLN A 295 -28.66 -4.02 3.13
C GLN A 295 -27.78 -5.26 2.89
N ILE A 296 -26.81 -5.56 3.78
CA ILE A 296 -26.01 -6.79 3.70
C ILE A 296 -26.91 -8.03 3.71
N LYS A 297 -27.86 -8.13 4.63
CA LYS A 297 -28.80 -9.25 4.68
C LYS A 297 -29.60 -9.40 3.38
N SER A 298 -30.01 -8.29 2.76
CA SER A 298 -30.76 -8.32 1.51
C SER A 298 -29.93 -8.80 0.32
N LEU A 299 -28.61 -8.50 0.30
CA LEU A 299 -27.70 -8.96 -0.77
C LEU A 299 -27.50 -10.50 -0.77
N PHE A 300 -27.66 -11.14 0.38
CA PHE A 300 -27.57 -12.61 0.52
C PHE A 300 -28.95 -13.29 0.55
N ALA A 301 -30.04 -12.56 0.33
CA ALA A 301 -31.37 -13.14 0.27
C ALA A 301 -31.58 -13.94 -1.04
N LYS A 302 -32.42 -15.01 -0.94
CA LYS A 302 -32.77 -15.81 -2.12
C LYS A 302 -33.58 -15.04 -3.19
N TYR A 303 -34.19 -13.93 -2.79
CA TYR A 303 -35.06 -13.11 -3.65
C TYR A 303 -34.54 -11.67 -3.65
N VAL A 304 -34.51 -11.07 -4.81
CA VAL A 304 -34.14 -9.66 -5.03
C VAL A 304 -35.42 -8.88 -5.33
N SER A 305 -35.69 -7.84 -4.54
CA SER A 305 -36.79 -6.91 -4.82
C SER A 305 -36.40 -6.01 -5.99
N LEU A 306 -37.09 -6.14 -7.11
CA LEU A 306 -36.92 -5.23 -8.24
C LEU A 306 -37.67 -3.91 -7.97
N ARG A 307 -37.05 -2.76 -8.28
CA ARG A 307 -37.64 -1.43 -8.05
C ARG A 307 -38.93 -1.16 -8.82
N ARG A 308 -39.37 -2.08 -9.68
CA ARG A 308 -40.61 -1.99 -10.52
C ARG A 308 -41.25 -3.39 -10.69
N GLY A 309 -41.26 -4.21 -9.70
CA GLY A 309 -41.95 -5.50 -9.75
C GLY A 309 -42.90 -5.65 -8.56
#